data_116b424ba519b0c6bdf6eb6eec74ae6c
#
_entry.id   116b424ba519b0c6bdf6eb6eec74ae6c
#
_cell.length_a   1.000
_cell.length_b   1.000
_cell.length_c   1.000
_cell.angle_alpha   90.00
_cell.angle_beta   90.00
_cell.angle_gamma   90.00
#
_symmetry.space_group_name_H-M   'P 1'
#
loop_
_entity.id
_entity.type
_entity.pdbx_description
1 polymer ?
#
loop_
_entity_poly.entity_id
_entity_poly.type
_entity_poly.pdbx_seq_one_letter_code
_entity_poly.pdbx_strand_id
1 'polypeptide(L)'
;DMNLIMAVYVIPMITYTRSQTGDRLAEAIINLWNERNVTGLTLSKSSYDKIAQGFHKGLCYITTAVCIDQNKPDDCPELTELRRYRDDYLMQSEDGRALVEAYYDVAPAIVCAIDMQKDASDIYQNLYHDYLVPCVTLAKNRKNEACRMLYQNMVQQLEREYL
;
A
#
# COMPACT_ATOMS: atom_id res chain seq x y z
N ASP A 1 -14.20 6.21 2.15
CA ASP A 1 -14.37 7.63 2.51
C ASP A 1 -13.98 8.52 1.34
N MET A 2 -14.95 9.32 0.85
CA MET A 2 -14.81 10.13 -0.36
C MET A 2 -13.68 11.18 -0.24
N ASN A 3 -13.45 11.73 0.96
CA ASN A 3 -12.32 12.63 1.22
C ASN A 3 -10.97 11.93 1.02
N LEU A 4 -10.87 10.69 1.45
CA LEU A 4 -9.64 9.90 1.30
C LEU A 4 -9.34 9.67 -0.19
N ILE A 5 -10.34 9.31 -0.98
CA ILE A 5 -10.20 9.13 -2.43
C ILE A 5 -9.73 10.42 -3.09
N MET A 6 -10.34 11.56 -2.73
CA MET A 6 -9.94 12.87 -3.28
C MET A 6 -8.51 13.23 -2.87
N ALA A 7 -8.14 13.07 -1.61
CA ALA A 7 -6.84 13.46 -1.08
C ALA A 7 -5.70 12.57 -1.58
N VAL A 8 -5.93 11.25 -1.70
CA VAL A 8 -4.88 10.26 -1.95
C VAL A 8 -4.74 9.92 -3.44
N TYR A 9 -5.83 9.99 -4.19
CA TYR A 9 -5.81 9.57 -5.60
C TYR A 9 -6.07 10.73 -6.56
N VAL A 10 -7.19 11.46 -6.40
CA VAL A 10 -7.61 12.44 -7.41
C VAL A 10 -6.68 13.65 -7.45
N ILE A 11 -6.43 14.29 -6.31
CA ILE A 11 -5.57 15.47 -6.24
C ILE A 11 -4.12 15.15 -6.64
N PRO A 12 -3.49 14.07 -6.14
CA PRO A 12 -2.15 13.66 -6.57
C PRO A 12 -2.06 13.32 -8.06
N MET A 13 -3.07 12.66 -8.63
CA MET A 13 -3.10 12.35 -10.07
C MET A 13 -3.12 13.63 -10.92
N ILE A 14 -3.91 14.62 -10.55
CA ILE A 14 -3.98 15.92 -11.24
C ILE A 14 -2.64 16.65 -11.14
N THR A 15 -1.97 16.59 -9.99
CA THR A 15 -0.68 17.29 -9.76
C THR A 15 0.53 16.46 -10.19
N TYR A 16 0.36 15.20 -10.60
CA TYR A 16 1.43 14.29 -11.04
C TYR A 16 2.26 14.86 -12.18
N THR A 17 1.61 15.50 -13.14
CA THR A 17 2.28 16.12 -14.30
C THR A 17 3.12 17.35 -13.97
N ARG A 18 3.08 17.81 -12.70
CA ARG A 18 3.79 19.03 -12.22
C ARG A 18 3.56 20.26 -13.10
N SER A 19 2.40 20.34 -13.75
CA SER A 19 2.04 21.45 -14.61
C SER A 19 1.30 22.54 -13.83
N GLN A 20 1.54 23.81 -14.19
CA GLN A 20 0.84 24.94 -13.58
C GLN A 20 -0.70 24.83 -13.74
N THR A 21 -1.16 24.25 -14.85
CA THR A 21 -2.59 24.00 -15.09
C THR A 21 -3.14 22.95 -14.15
N GLY A 22 -2.39 21.86 -13.91
CA GLY A 22 -2.75 20.81 -12.94
C GLY A 22 -2.83 21.38 -11.52
N ASP A 23 -1.87 22.21 -11.12
CA ASP A 23 -1.88 22.85 -9.81
C ASP A 23 -3.11 23.75 -9.61
N ARG A 24 -3.44 24.58 -10.61
CA ARG A 24 -4.63 25.44 -10.58
C ARG A 24 -5.93 24.64 -10.52
N LEU A 25 -6.02 23.56 -11.27
CA LEU A 25 -7.19 22.68 -11.26
C LEU A 25 -7.35 22.02 -9.89
N ALA A 26 -6.29 21.50 -9.32
CA ALA A 26 -6.29 20.90 -7.98
C ALA A 26 -6.77 21.90 -6.91
N GLU A 27 -6.26 23.13 -6.95
CA GLU A 27 -6.68 24.22 -6.04
C GLU A 27 -8.15 24.57 -6.21
N ALA A 28 -8.65 24.69 -7.44
CA ALA A 28 -10.05 24.97 -7.69
C ALA A 28 -10.97 23.85 -7.17
N ILE A 29 -10.60 22.59 -7.35
CA ILE A 29 -11.35 21.45 -6.84
C ILE A 29 -11.37 21.44 -5.32
N ILE A 30 -10.23 21.67 -4.67
CA ILE A 30 -10.12 21.71 -3.20
C ILE A 30 -10.99 22.83 -2.62
N ASN A 31 -10.92 24.02 -3.20
CA ASN A 31 -11.71 25.15 -2.74
C ASN A 31 -13.22 24.89 -2.87
N LEU A 32 -13.66 24.41 -4.03
CA LEU A 32 -15.06 24.08 -4.27
C LEU A 32 -15.55 22.96 -3.33
N TRP A 33 -14.72 21.95 -3.07
CA TRP A 33 -15.04 20.86 -2.14
C TRP A 33 -15.26 21.36 -0.71
N ASN A 34 -14.35 22.23 -0.26
CA ASN A 34 -14.40 22.79 1.08
C ASN A 34 -15.56 23.82 1.24
N GLU A 35 -15.79 24.66 0.24
CA GLU A 35 -16.94 25.60 0.22
C GLU A 35 -18.28 24.86 0.27
N ARG A 36 -18.40 23.74 -0.45
CA ARG A 36 -19.61 22.91 -0.46
C ARG A 36 -19.76 22.03 0.77
N ASN A 37 -18.73 21.94 1.61
CA ASN A 37 -18.68 21.09 2.80
C ASN A 37 -19.18 19.64 2.54
N VAL A 38 -18.73 19.06 1.41
CA VAL A 38 -19.28 17.80 0.84
C VAL A 38 -19.25 16.65 1.83
N THR A 39 -18.25 16.59 2.72
CA THR A 39 -18.06 15.48 3.66
C THR A 39 -17.94 15.91 5.13
N GLY A 40 -18.08 17.19 5.43
CA GLY A 40 -17.85 17.72 6.78
C GLY A 40 -16.39 17.78 7.21
N LEU A 41 -15.47 17.34 6.35
CA LEU A 41 -14.01 17.35 6.59
C LEU A 41 -13.33 18.25 5.55
N THR A 42 -12.33 19.00 5.99
CA THR A 42 -11.55 19.87 5.11
C THR A 42 -10.58 19.06 4.26
N LEU A 43 -10.64 19.24 2.95
CA LEU A 43 -9.68 18.69 2.01
C LEU A 43 -8.50 19.66 1.89
N SER A 44 -7.27 19.17 1.98
CA SER A 44 -6.04 19.95 1.80
C SER A 44 -5.23 19.46 0.61
N LYS A 45 -4.48 20.37 -0.01
CA LYS A 45 -3.57 20.01 -1.10
C LYS A 45 -2.42 19.19 -0.57
N SER A 46 -2.29 17.98 -1.06
CA SER A 46 -1.09 17.16 -0.89
C SER A 46 -0.50 16.86 -2.25
N SER A 47 0.83 16.95 -2.38
CA SER A 47 1.49 16.55 -3.62
C SER A 47 1.64 15.04 -3.69
N TYR A 48 1.66 14.49 -4.90
CA TYR A 48 1.98 13.09 -5.14
C TYR A 48 3.24 12.66 -4.37
N ASP A 49 4.30 13.45 -4.43
CA ASP A 49 5.57 13.14 -3.75
C ASP A 49 5.44 13.05 -2.22
N LYS A 50 4.62 13.91 -1.59
CA LYS A 50 4.37 13.86 -0.14
C LYS A 50 3.55 12.65 0.26
N ILE A 51 2.56 12.31 -0.55
CA ILE A 51 1.73 11.12 -0.32
C ILE A 51 2.56 9.87 -0.57
N ALA A 52 3.27 9.78 -1.70
CA ALA A 52 4.17 8.68 -2.00
C ALA A 52 5.23 8.50 -0.90
N GLN A 53 5.89 9.58 -0.43
CA GLN A 53 6.82 9.50 0.70
C GLN A 53 6.17 9.08 2.01
N GLY A 54 4.93 9.47 2.27
CA GLY A 54 4.14 9.02 3.43
C GLY A 54 3.79 7.54 3.33
N PHE A 55 3.45 7.09 2.13
CA PHE A 55 3.16 5.68 1.85
C PHE A 55 4.43 4.82 1.79
N HIS A 56 5.56 5.35 1.30
CA HIS A 56 6.85 4.64 1.28
C HIS A 56 7.47 4.44 2.68
N LYS A 57 7.10 5.26 3.66
CA LYS A 57 7.63 5.14 5.02
C LYS A 57 6.83 4.15 5.87
N GLY A 58 7.00 2.86 5.62
CA GLY A 58 6.68 1.81 6.58
C GLY A 58 5.41 1.02 6.36
N LEU A 59 4.59 1.31 5.36
CA LEU A 59 3.38 0.53 5.08
C LEU A 59 3.72 -0.75 4.31
N CYS A 60 3.27 -1.89 4.83
CA CYS A 60 3.23 -3.16 4.11
C CYS A 60 1.81 -3.34 3.56
N TYR A 61 1.50 -2.72 2.40
CA TYR A 61 0.14 -2.62 1.84
C TYR A 61 -0.65 -3.93 1.89
N ILE A 62 -0.16 -4.97 1.19
CA ILE A 62 -0.84 -6.26 1.14
C ILE A 62 -0.92 -6.90 2.53
N THR A 63 0.18 -6.90 3.29
CA THR A 63 0.21 -7.45 4.65
C THR A 63 -0.75 -6.70 5.57
N THR A 64 -0.82 -5.38 5.45
CA THR A 64 -1.74 -4.55 6.25
C THR A 64 -3.19 -4.86 5.90
N ALA A 65 -3.53 -4.94 4.60
CA ALA A 65 -4.88 -5.27 4.16
C ALA A 65 -5.32 -6.66 4.66
N VAL A 66 -4.45 -7.66 4.52
CA VAL A 66 -4.69 -9.01 5.05
C VAL A 66 -4.88 -9.00 6.57
N CYS A 67 -4.04 -8.26 7.33
CA CYS A 67 -4.17 -8.20 8.78
C CYS A 67 -5.44 -7.47 9.22
N ILE A 68 -5.85 -6.42 8.52
CA ILE A 68 -7.12 -5.71 8.79
C ILE A 68 -8.32 -6.63 8.57
N ASP A 69 -8.36 -7.38 7.46
CA ASP A 69 -9.42 -8.35 7.19
C ASP A 69 -9.52 -9.42 8.30
N GLN A 70 -8.37 -9.85 8.84
CA GLN A 70 -8.31 -10.77 9.98
C GLN A 70 -8.58 -10.10 11.34
N ASN A 71 -9.07 -8.85 11.39
CA ASN A 71 -9.31 -8.06 12.60
C ASN A 71 -8.07 -7.93 13.51
N LYS A 72 -6.88 -7.88 12.92
CA LYS A 72 -5.61 -7.71 13.64
C LYS A 72 -5.20 -6.24 13.69
N PRO A 73 -4.64 -5.77 14.82
CA PRO A 73 -4.16 -4.38 14.94
C PRO A 73 -2.88 -4.15 14.12
N ASP A 74 -2.54 -2.87 13.87
CA ASP A 74 -1.36 -2.48 13.07
C ASP A 74 -0.01 -2.86 13.73
N ASP A 75 0.00 -3.15 15.00
CA ASP A 75 1.14 -3.65 15.77
C ASP A 75 1.13 -5.18 15.98
N CYS A 76 0.32 -5.90 15.21
CA CYS A 76 0.28 -7.36 15.30
C CYS A 76 1.64 -8.00 14.99
N PRO A 77 1.90 -9.21 15.52
CA PRO A 77 3.18 -9.90 15.35
C PRO A 77 3.60 -10.10 13.90
N GLU A 78 2.64 -10.31 13.00
CA GLU A 78 2.90 -10.51 11.58
C GLU A 78 3.43 -9.24 10.90
N LEU A 79 2.74 -8.11 11.12
CA LEU A 79 3.16 -6.81 10.58
C LEU A 79 4.51 -6.36 11.17
N THR A 80 4.68 -6.50 12.48
CA THR A 80 5.92 -6.14 13.17
C THR A 80 7.10 -6.94 12.63
N GLU A 81 6.95 -8.27 12.46
CA GLU A 81 8.03 -9.13 11.96
C GLU A 81 8.37 -8.86 10.50
N LEU A 82 7.38 -8.68 9.62
CA LEU A 82 7.65 -8.43 8.20
C LEU A 82 8.18 -7.01 7.94
N ARG A 83 7.77 -6.02 8.74
CA ARG A 83 8.38 -4.68 8.72
C ARG A 83 9.85 -4.75 9.14
N ARG A 84 10.15 -5.47 10.24
CA ARG A 84 11.52 -5.70 10.69
C ARG A 84 12.35 -6.41 9.62
N TYR A 85 11.81 -7.48 9.02
CA TYR A 85 12.47 -8.20 7.92
C TYR A 85 12.79 -7.29 6.73
N ARG A 86 11.85 -6.44 6.31
CA ARG A 86 12.09 -5.45 5.27
C ARG A 86 13.24 -4.51 5.64
N ASP A 87 13.17 -3.90 6.83
CA ASP A 87 14.08 -2.84 7.26
C ASP A 87 15.48 -3.39 7.57
N ASP A 88 15.58 -4.53 8.25
CA ASP A 88 16.83 -5.11 8.70
C ASP A 88 17.53 -6.00 7.65
N TYR A 89 16.80 -6.50 6.66
CA TYR A 89 17.37 -7.38 5.64
C TYR A 89 17.23 -6.82 4.23
N LEU A 90 16.03 -6.57 3.70
CA LEU A 90 15.87 -6.15 2.31
C LEU A 90 16.50 -4.79 2.06
N MET A 91 16.27 -3.81 2.92
CA MET A 91 16.80 -2.46 2.77
C MET A 91 18.33 -2.36 2.89
N GLN A 92 19.02 -3.43 3.29
CA GLN A 92 20.49 -3.44 3.43
C GLN A 92 21.23 -3.69 2.10
N SER A 93 20.54 -4.17 1.06
CA SER A 93 21.11 -4.42 -0.26
C SER A 93 20.47 -3.53 -1.34
N GLU A 94 21.18 -3.30 -2.43
CA GLU A 94 20.68 -2.54 -3.58
C GLU A 94 19.50 -3.29 -4.24
N ASP A 95 19.65 -4.59 -4.47
CA ASP A 95 18.60 -5.44 -5.03
C ASP A 95 17.34 -5.49 -4.13
N GLY A 96 17.54 -5.55 -2.82
CA GLY A 96 16.44 -5.54 -1.86
C GLY A 96 15.69 -4.21 -1.85
N ARG A 97 16.39 -3.07 -1.94
CA ARG A 97 15.75 -1.74 -2.07
C ARG A 97 14.95 -1.63 -3.36
N ALA A 98 15.53 -2.04 -4.50
CA ALA A 98 14.82 -2.05 -5.78
C ALA A 98 13.55 -2.91 -5.73
N LEU A 99 13.61 -4.06 -5.06
CA LEU A 99 12.45 -4.93 -4.85
C LEU A 99 11.36 -4.26 -4.02
N VAL A 100 11.74 -3.58 -2.94
CA VAL A 100 10.81 -2.85 -2.08
C VAL A 100 10.16 -1.67 -2.84
N GLU A 101 10.92 -0.95 -3.66
CA GLU A 101 10.39 0.11 -4.53
C GLU A 101 9.37 -0.44 -5.53
N ALA A 102 9.72 -1.49 -6.27
CA ALA A 102 8.81 -2.15 -7.21
C ALA A 102 7.53 -2.65 -6.54
N TYR A 103 7.62 -3.18 -5.31
CA TYR A 103 6.45 -3.55 -4.51
C TYR A 103 5.54 -2.35 -4.23
N TYR A 104 6.10 -1.21 -3.86
CA TYR A 104 5.29 -0.01 -3.57
C TYR A 104 4.57 0.54 -4.78
N ASP A 105 5.09 0.31 -5.98
CA ASP A 105 4.44 0.75 -7.22
C ASP A 105 3.17 -0.06 -7.54
N VAL A 106 3.14 -1.35 -7.21
CA VAL A 106 2.03 -2.25 -7.59
C VAL A 106 1.08 -2.58 -6.44
N ALA A 107 1.57 -2.66 -5.20
CA ALA A 107 0.80 -3.16 -4.07
C ALA A 107 -0.48 -2.37 -3.76
N PRO A 108 -0.53 -1.01 -3.85
CA PRO A 108 -1.76 -0.26 -3.65
C PRO A 108 -2.85 -0.60 -4.67
N ALA A 109 -2.47 -0.80 -5.93
CA ALA A 109 -3.40 -1.15 -7.00
C ALA A 109 -3.94 -2.58 -6.83
N ILE A 110 -3.09 -3.52 -6.43
CA ILE A 110 -3.49 -4.89 -6.09
C ILE A 110 -4.53 -4.90 -4.96
N VAL A 111 -4.25 -4.22 -3.84
CA VAL A 111 -5.18 -4.13 -2.71
C VAL A 111 -6.50 -3.53 -3.14
N CYS A 112 -6.48 -2.42 -3.91
CA CYS A 112 -7.69 -1.80 -4.43
C CYS A 112 -8.50 -2.77 -5.31
N ALA A 113 -7.84 -3.53 -6.18
CA ALA A 113 -8.48 -4.50 -7.05
C ALA A 113 -9.09 -5.68 -6.28
N ILE A 114 -8.43 -6.17 -5.23
CA ILE A 114 -8.97 -7.20 -4.35
C ILE A 114 -10.19 -6.66 -3.58
N ASP A 115 -10.12 -5.45 -3.03
CA ASP A 115 -11.22 -4.85 -2.28
C ASP A 115 -12.50 -4.66 -3.12
N MET A 116 -12.38 -4.62 -4.44
CA MET A 116 -13.52 -4.57 -5.36
C MET A 116 -14.14 -5.94 -5.64
N GLN A 117 -13.52 -7.05 -5.23
CA GLN A 117 -14.06 -8.40 -5.41
C GLN A 117 -15.14 -8.71 -4.38
N LYS A 118 -16.11 -9.54 -4.77
CA LYS A 118 -17.19 -9.97 -3.86
C LYS A 118 -16.70 -10.92 -2.76
N ASP A 119 -15.61 -11.60 -3.03
CA ASP A 119 -14.95 -12.61 -2.20
C ASP A 119 -13.60 -12.10 -1.65
N ALA A 120 -13.45 -10.78 -1.52
CA ALA A 120 -12.22 -10.14 -1.01
C ALA A 120 -11.72 -10.77 0.31
N SER A 121 -12.62 -11.06 1.24
CA SER A 121 -12.26 -11.68 2.52
C SER A 121 -11.72 -13.10 2.35
N ASP A 122 -12.28 -13.91 1.44
CA ASP A 122 -11.76 -15.24 1.15
C ASP A 122 -10.36 -15.17 0.52
N ILE A 123 -10.15 -14.19 -0.37
CA ILE A 123 -8.83 -13.92 -0.98
C ILE A 123 -7.81 -13.55 0.11
N TYR A 124 -8.15 -12.62 0.99
CA TYR A 124 -7.26 -12.22 2.10
C TYR A 124 -7.00 -13.36 3.08
N GLN A 125 -7.98 -14.19 3.36
CA GLN A 125 -7.82 -15.37 4.21
C GLN A 125 -6.83 -16.37 3.58
N ASN A 126 -6.93 -16.64 2.29
CA ASN A 126 -5.98 -17.48 1.57
C ASN A 126 -4.57 -16.86 1.58
N LEU A 127 -4.43 -15.56 1.32
CA LEU A 127 -3.14 -14.86 1.41
C LEU A 127 -2.51 -14.93 2.80
N TYR A 128 -3.32 -14.87 3.84
CA TYR A 128 -2.86 -15.02 5.21
C TYR A 128 -2.24 -16.39 5.44
N HIS A 129 -2.95 -17.47 5.09
CA HIS A 129 -2.52 -18.84 5.36
C HIS A 129 -1.40 -19.32 4.43
N ASP A 130 -1.49 -19.00 3.14
CA ASP A 130 -0.58 -19.56 2.13
C ASP A 130 0.73 -18.78 2.03
N TYR A 131 0.72 -17.48 2.40
CA TYR A 131 1.89 -16.62 2.22
C TYR A 131 2.33 -15.90 3.51
N LEU A 132 1.44 -15.19 4.22
CA LEU A 132 1.88 -14.37 5.35
C LEU A 132 2.43 -15.20 6.50
N VAL A 133 1.70 -16.20 6.95
CA VAL A 133 2.13 -17.08 8.05
C VAL A 133 3.43 -17.79 7.73
N PRO A 134 3.60 -18.40 6.53
CA PRO A 134 4.89 -18.95 6.10
C PRO A 134 6.01 -17.91 6.03
N CYS A 135 5.78 -16.72 5.48
CA CYS A 135 6.79 -15.65 5.41
C CYS A 135 7.25 -15.21 6.80
N VAL A 136 6.32 -14.99 7.74
CA VAL A 136 6.62 -14.66 9.14
C VAL A 136 7.47 -15.76 9.79
N THR A 137 7.11 -17.02 9.54
CA THR A 137 7.85 -18.17 10.06
C THR A 137 9.28 -18.23 9.51
N LEU A 138 9.44 -17.98 8.20
CA LEU A 138 10.75 -17.94 7.56
C LEU A 138 11.60 -16.78 8.08
N ALA A 139 11.02 -15.58 8.22
CA ALA A 139 11.71 -14.39 8.74
C ALA A 139 12.21 -14.63 10.19
N LYS A 140 11.34 -15.13 11.08
CA LYS A 140 11.69 -15.47 12.47
C LYS A 140 12.85 -16.50 12.55
N ASN A 141 12.87 -17.45 11.63
CA ASN A 141 13.93 -18.47 11.55
C ASN A 141 15.17 -17.99 10.77
N ARG A 142 15.27 -16.70 10.41
CA ARG A 142 16.36 -16.11 9.63
C ARG A 142 16.58 -16.77 8.26
N LYS A 143 15.55 -17.42 7.71
CA LYS A 143 15.54 -17.96 6.34
C LYS A 143 15.16 -16.86 5.36
N ASN A 144 15.95 -15.78 5.37
CA ASN A 144 15.59 -14.52 4.74
C ASN A 144 15.40 -14.64 3.22
N GLU A 145 16.24 -15.42 2.54
CA GLU A 145 16.16 -15.61 1.09
C GLU A 145 14.90 -16.41 0.71
N ALA A 146 14.54 -17.43 1.47
CA ALA A 146 13.31 -18.17 1.25
C ALA A 146 12.06 -17.30 1.50
N CYS A 147 12.12 -16.42 2.50
CA CYS A 147 11.07 -15.43 2.76
C CYS A 147 10.94 -14.45 1.58
N ARG A 148 12.06 -13.95 1.04
CA ARG A 148 12.10 -13.08 -0.14
C ARG A 148 11.41 -13.73 -1.33
N MET A 149 11.83 -14.95 -1.67
CA MET A 149 11.28 -15.69 -2.82
C MET A 149 9.78 -15.93 -2.68
N LEU A 150 9.33 -16.34 -1.50
CA LEU A 150 7.91 -16.61 -1.26
C LEU A 150 7.06 -15.34 -1.39
N TYR A 151 7.53 -14.23 -0.80
CA TYR A 151 6.82 -12.95 -0.86
C TYR A 151 6.79 -12.38 -2.28
N GLN A 152 7.91 -12.47 -3.03
CA GLN A 152 7.97 -12.06 -4.43
C GLN A 152 6.99 -12.88 -5.30
N ASN A 153 6.95 -14.20 -5.13
CA ASN A 153 6.02 -15.05 -5.85
C ASN A 153 4.57 -14.66 -5.60
N MET A 154 4.22 -14.36 -4.35
CA MET A 154 2.88 -13.85 -3.99
C MET A 154 2.57 -12.57 -4.77
N VAL A 155 3.44 -11.57 -4.71
CA VAL A 155 3.22 -10.27 -5.37
C VAL A 155 3.09 -10.44 -6.87
N GLN A 156 3.97 -11.22 -7.51
CA GLN A 156 3.92 -11.48 -8.95
C GLN A 156 2.65 -12.24 -9.37
N GLN A 157 2.16 -13.14 -8.54
CA GLN A 157 0.91 -13.83 -8.81
C GLN A 157 -0.27 -12.87 -8.74
N LEU A 158 -0.34 -12.05 -7.70
CA LEU A 158 -1.39 -11.05 -7.53
C LEU A 158 -1.35 -9.98 -8.64
N GLU A 159 -0.17 -9.55 -9.06
CA GLU A 159 0.00 -8.62 -10.18
C GLU A 159 -0.59 -9.18 -11.47
N ARG A 160 -0.32 -10.44 -11.81
CA ARG A 160 -0.87 -11.11 -13.01
C ARG A 160 -2.38 -11.33 -12.95
N GLU A 161 -2.93 -11.49 -11.74
CA GLU A 161 -4.35 -11.80 -11.54
C GLU A 161 -5.21 -10.54 -11.50
N TYR A 162 -4.67 -9.44 -10.98
CA TYR A 162 -5.44 -8.23 -10.70
C TYR A 162 -5.04 -6.99 -11.50
N LEU A 163 -3.88 -6.99 -12.19
CA LEU A 163 -3.39 -5.88 -13.01
C LEU A 163 -3.15 -6.28 -14.47
#